data_324a96ab1ea75d0ad8b4c693b1a78a97
#
_entry.id   324a96ab1ea75d0ad8b4c693b1a78a97
#
_cell.length_a   1.000
_cell.length_b   1.000
_cell.length_c   1.000
_cell.angle_alpha   90.00
_cell.angle_beta   90.00
_cell.angle_gamma   90.00
#
_symmetry.space_group_name_H-M   'P 1'
#
loop_
_entity.id
_entity.type
_entity.pdbx_description
1 polymer ?
#
loop_
_entity_poly.entity_id
_entity_poly.type
_entity_poly.pdbx_seq_one_letter_code
_entity_poly.pdbx_strand_id
1 'polypeptide(L)'
;MTKYIFVTGGVVSGLGKGITAASLGRLLKARGLKVAAQKLDPYINVDPGTMSPYQHGEVYVTEDGAETDLDLGHYERFIDEDLNKYSNLTTGKVYWNVLNKERAGEYLGKTVQVIPHITNEIKEFVYRVGKKTNADVVITEIGGTIGDIESQPFIEAVRQISLEVGRENSLFIHVTLVPFLHASEEHKSKPTQHSVKELQGMGINPNIIVLRSDEPLEDDIFRKIALFCNVKEDCVIENVTLPCLYEAPLMLERSHFSGVVCRELGLNVPAPDLSEWTDMVETIKSRTLSVNIGLVGKYVALHDAYLSVAEALRHAGFYHNTHIEIIWIDSEEITRENAAEKLYGLDGIILPGGFGNRGIEGMIEAERYARENNIPYFGICLGMQIMVIEYARNVVGIADANSGEFDENCKNKVIDFMPGQNNEINKGGTLRLGAYPCCIQPGTKMEECYESLNISERHRHRYEVNNDYRDRLVEAGLVLSGLSPDGNLVETAELPGRSFHVGVQYHPEFKSRPNKAHPLFKGFIEAALKQKLKL
;
A
#
# COMPACT_ATOMS: atom_id res chain seq x y z
N MET A 1 -4.72 29.63 -2.42
CA MET A 1 -5.42 28.85 -3.47
C MET A 1 -4.64 27.55 -3.64
N THR A 2 -5.32 26.40 -3.64
CA THR A 2 -4.67 25.09 -3.81
C THR A 2 -4.00 24.99 -5.18
N LYS A 3 -2.77 24.48 -5.23
CA LYS A 3 -2.03 24.19 -6.45
C LYS A 3 -2.23 22.73 -6.85
N TYR A 4 -2.29 22.43 -8.13
CA TYR A 4 -2.52 21.09 -8.67
C TYR A 4 -1.33 20.63 -9.49
N ILE A 5 -0.79 19.49 -9.15
CA ILE A 5 0.31 18.82 -9.87
C ILE A 5 -0.23 17.52 -10.45
N PHE A 6 -0.11 17.37 -11.77
CA PHE A 6 -0.53 16.17 -12.47
C PHE A 6 0.69 15.38 -12.95
N VAL A 7 0.80 14.13 -12.50
CA VAL A 7 1.89 13.22 -12.84
C VAL A 7 1.37 12.22 -13.88
N THR A 8 1.90 12.32 -15.09
CA THR A 8 1.59 11.41 -16.21
C THR A 8 2.79 10.54 -16.52
N GLY A 9 2.60 9.43 -17.22
CA GLY A 9 3.70 8.58 -17.65
C GLY A 9 3.56 8.12 -19.08
N GLY A 10 4.69 7.83 -19.68
CA GLY A 10 4.73 7.34 -21.05
C GLY A 10 5.82 6.31 -21.29
N VAL A 11 5.80 5.71 -22.48
CA VAL A 11 6.68 4.65 -22.98
C VAL A 11 6.25 3.26 -22.48
N VAL A 12 6.27 3.00 -21.15
CA VAL A 12 5.86 1.70 -20.56
C VAL A 12 5.19 1.94 -19.20
N SER A 13 4.44 0.95 -18.71
CA SER A 13 3.94 0.90 -17.34
C SER A 13 5.06 0.57 -16.34
N GLY A 14 4.84 0.79 -15.04
CA GLY A 14 5.82 0.44 -14.01
C GLY A 14 7.05 1.37 -13.95
N LEU A 15 7.02 2.56 -14.55
CA LEU A 15 8.12 3.53 -14.55
C LEU A 15 8.39 4.19 -13.19
N GLY A 16 7.61 3.89 -12.16
CA GLY A 16 7.74 4.53 -10.86
C GLY A 16 7.12 5.94 -10.79
N LYS A 17 6.02 6.18 -11.51
CA LYS A 17 5.19 7.40 -11.35
C LYS A 17 4.79 7.61 -9.90
N GLY A 18 4.29 6.53 -9.24
CA GLY A 18 3.87 6.55 -7.84
C GLY A 18 5.00 6.96 -6.90
N ILE A 19 6.19 6.41 -7.09
CA ILE A 19 7.37 6.77 -6.29
C ILE A 19 7.83 8.22 -6.56
N THR A 20 7.75 8.67 -7.81
CA THR A 20 8.05 10.07 -8.16
C THR A 20 7.05 11.03 -7.48
N ALA A 21 5.75 10.71 -7.54
CA ALA A 21 4.70 11.50 -6.89
C ALA A 21 4.84 11.49 -5.36
N ALA A 22 5.08 10.31 -4.77
CA ALA A 22 5.30 10.15 -3.32
C ALA A 22 6.55 10.91 -2.84
N SER A 23 7.66 10.81 -3.58
CA SER A 23 8.90 11.53 -3.28
C SER A 23 8.70 13.04 -3.36
N LEU A 24 8.01 13.53 -4.39
CA LEU A 24 7.66 14.94 -4.49
C LEU A 24 6.78 15.38 -3.31
N GLY A 25 5.80 14.56 -2.94
CA GLY A 25 4.95 14.82 -1.78
C GLY A 25 5.77 14.96 -0.49
N ARG A 26 6.74 14.08 -0.26
CA ARG A 26 7.69 14.17 0.86
C ARG A 26 8.50 15.46 0.82
N LEU A 27 9.05 15.81 -0.33
CA LEU A 27 9.87 17.00 -0.52
C LEU A 27 9.08 18.29 -0.27
N LEU A 28 7.84 18.38 -0.78
CA LEU A 28 6.98 19.55 -0.55
C LEU A 28 6.52 19.65 0.91
N LYS A 29 6.24 18.51 1.56
CA LYS A 29 5.96 18.48 3.01
C LYS A 29 7.17 18.98 3.83
N ALA A 30 8.39 18.56 3.46
CA ALA A 30 9.62 19.04 4.08
C ALA A 30 9.87 20.55 3.89
N ARG A 31 9.21 21.19 2.92
CA ARG A 31 9.16 22.66 2.73
C ARG A 31 8.07 23.35 3.56
N GLY A 32 7.31 22.60 4.36
CA GLY A 32 6.24 23.11 5.21
C GLY A 32 4.87 23.21 4.54
N LEU A 33 4.68 22.63 3.34
CA LEU A 33 3.40 22.63 2.63
C LEU A 33 2.52 21.47 3.08
N LYS A 34 1.21 21.68 3.13
CA LYS A 34 0.21 20.62 3.27
C LYS A 34 -0.02 19.96 1.91
N VAL A 35 0.30 18.69 1.81
CA VAL A 35 0.22 17.92 0.56
C VAL A 35 -0.87 16.86 0.66
N ALA A 36 -1.72 16.77 -0.37
CA ALA A 36 -2.62 15.65 -0.58
C ALA A 36 -2.19 14.88 -1.83
N ALA A 37 -2.21 13.57 -1.77
CA ALA A 37 -1.94 12.70 -2.91
C ALA A 37 -3.20 11.98 -3.37
N GLN A 38 -3.28 11.74 -4.69
CA GLN A 38 -4.43 11.15 -5.35
C GLN A 38 -4.00 10.33 -6.55
N LYS A 39 -4.69 9.22 -6.80
CA LYS A 39 -4.49 8.37 -7.99
C LYS A 39 -5.79 8.23 -8.79
N LEU A 40 -5.67 8.35 -10.10
CA LEU A 40 -6.74 8.11 -11.08
C LEU A 40 -6.39 6.84 -11.87
N ASP A 41 -7.17 5.78 -11.68
CA ASP A 41 -6.93 4.48 -12.30
C ASP A 41 -7.87 4.24 -13.49
N PRO A 42 -7.32 3.95 -14.70
CA PRO A 42 -8.13 3.88 -15.92
C PRO A 42 -8.91 2.56 -16.09
N TYR A 43 -8.86 1.62 -15.16
CA TYR A 43 -9.62 0.37 -15.27
C TYR A 43 -11.11 0.53 -14.93
N ILE A 44 -11.95 -0.39 -15.46
CA ILE A 44 -13.42 -0.36 -15.35
C ILE A 44 -13.94 -0.92 -14.01
N ASN A 45 -13.11 -1.54 -13.19
CA ASN A 45 -13.52 -1.98 -11.86
C ASN A 45 -13.93 -0.76 -11.01
N VAL A 46 -15.00 -0.89 -10.22
CA VAL A 46 -15.46 0.20 -9.33
C VAL A 46 -14.40 0.50 -8.26
N ASP A 47 -13.80 -0.56 -7.73
CA ASP A 47 -12.65 -0.55 -6.83
C ASP A 47 -11.81 -1.84 -7.04
N PRO A 48 -10.61 -1.95 -6.47
CA PRO A 48 -9.79 -3.15 -6.60
C PRO A 48 -10.20 -4.29 -5.65
N GLY A 49 -11.20 -4.12 -4.79
CA GLY A 49 -11.55 -5.07 -3.73
C GLY A 49 -11.89 -6.48 -4.20
N THR A 50 -12.39 -6.62 -5.45
CA THR A 50 -12.71 -7.91 -6.07
C THR A 50 -11.65 -8.40 -7.06
N MET A 51 -10.57 -7.67 -7.25
CA MET A 51 -9.51 -8.03 -8.19
C MET A 51 -8.59 -9.10 -7.59
N SER A 52 -8.01 -9.94 -8.46
CA SER A 52 -7.03 -10.93 -8.04
C SER A 52 -5.72 -10.27 -7.63
N PRO A 53 -5.17 -10.59 -6.44
CA PRO A 53 -3.85 -10.08 -6.03
C PRO A 53 -2.72 -10.43 -7.00
N TYR A 54 -2.85 -11.52 -7.77
CA TYR A 54 -1.88 -11.90 -8.81
C TYR A 54 -1.86 -10.97 -10.03
N GLN A 55 -2.95 -10.21 -10.25
CA GLN A 55 -3.03 -9.27 -11.39
C GLN A 55 -2.77 -7.82 -10.99
N HIS A 56 -3.13 -7.48 -9.75
CA HIS A 56 -3.19 -6.08 -9.31
C HIS A 56 -2.25 -5.76 -8.14
N GLY A 57 -1.68 -6.78 -7.49
CA GLY A 57 -0.97 -6.61 -6.22
C GLY A 57 -1.93 -6.53 -5.03
N GLU A 58 -1.47 -5.95 -3.92
CA GLU A 58 -2.29 -5.81 -2.72
C GLU A 58 -3.43 -4.80 -2.93
N VAL A 59 -4.54 -5.03 -2.23
CA VAL A 59 -5.60 -4.04 -2.07
C VAL A 59 -5.29 -3.23 -0.82
N TYR A 60 -4.95 -1.95 -0.99
CA TYR A 60 -4.65 -1.05 0.11
C TYR A 60 -5.94 -0.44 0.68
N VAL A 61 -6.08 -0.40 2.00
CA VAL A 61 -7.27 0.14 2.66
C VAL A 61 -6.94 1.44 3.39
N THR A 62 -7.70 2.50 3.07
CA THR A 62 -7.55 3.81 3.72
C THR A 62 -8.17 3.83 5.12
N GLU A 63 -7.89 4.89 5.89
CA GLU A 63 -8.42 5.07 7.25
C GLU A 63 -9.96 5.06 7.28
N ASP A 64 -10.61 5.64 6.27
CA ASP A 64 -12.07 5.71 6.14
C ASP A 64 -12.69 4.55 5.34
N GLY A 65 -11.92 3.47 5.09
CA GLY A 65 -12.42 2.20 4.57
C GLY A 65 -12.57 2.10 3.05
N ALA A 66 -11.89 2.92 2.27
CA ALA A 66 -11.84 2.72 0.83
C ALA A 66 -10.82 1.63 0.47
N GLU A 67 -11.24 0.67 -0.36
CA GLU A 67 -10.34 -0.26 -1.04
C GLU A 67 -9.71 0.43 -2.25
N THR A 68 -8.38 0.43 -2.33
CA THR A 68 -7.63 1.26 -3.26
C THR A 68 -6.43 0.53 -3.84
N ASP A 69 -5.81 1.14 -4.84
CA ASP A 69 -4.56 0.69 -5.44
C ASP A 69 -3.37 0.75 -4.44
N LEU A 70 -2.39 -0.13 -4.64
CA LEU A 70 -1.19 -0.25 -3.79
C LEU A 70 -0.32 1.03 -3.75
N ASP A 71 -0.37 1.88 -4.78
CA ASP A 71 0.38 3.13 -4.82
C ASP A 71 -0.01 4.10 -3.69
N LEU A 72 -1.24 3.99 -3.17
CA LEU A 72 -1.64 4.78 -2.01
C LEU A 72 -0.80 4.45 -0.78
N GLY A 73 -0.37 3.20 -0.64
CA GLY A 73 0.60 2.80 0.37
C GLY A 73 1.94 3.53 0.22
N HIS A 74 2.42 3.71 -1.01
CA HIS A 74 3.62 4.51 -1.25
C HIS A 74 3.42 5.97 -0.83
N TYR A 75 2.28 6.59 -1.20
CA TYR A 75 2.01 7.97 -0.80
C TYR A 75 2.00 8.12 0.72
N GLU A 76 1.29 7.25 1.45
CA GLU A 76 1.25 7.30 2.91
C GLU A 76 2.63 7.09 3.55
N ARG A 77 3.43 6.13 3.04
CA ARG A 77 4.77 5.85 3.56
C ARG A 77 5.74 7.00 3.38
N PHE A 78 5.68 7.71 2.25
CA PHE A 78 6.61 8.82 1.95
C PHE A 78 6.12 10.15 2.54
N ILE A 79 4.84 10.46 2.38
CA ILE A 79 4.27 11.74 2.80
C ILE A 79 4.02 11.74 4.32
N ASP A 80 3.82 10.56 4.93
CA ASP A 80 3.46 10.39 6.35
C ASP A 80 2.16 11.15 6.69
N GLU A 81 1.11 10.88 5.91
CA GLU A 81 -0.26 11.36 6.09
C GLU A 81 -1.22 10.24 5.73
N ASP A 82 -2.28 10.06 6.52
CA ASP A 82 -3.32 9.09 6.22
C ASP A 82 -4.20 9.60 5.07
N LEU A 83 -4.37 8.75 4.07
CA LEU A 83 -5.21 9.02 2.91
C LEU A 83 -6.67 8.61 3.17
N ASN A 84 -7.56 9.03 2.29
CA ASN A 84 -9.01 8.83 2.43
C ASN A 84 -9.64 8.44 1.08
N LYS A 85 -10.94 8.15 1.09
CA LYS A 85 -11.71 7.71 -0.10
C LYS A 85 -11.68 8.67 -1.30
N TYR A 86 -11.22 9.90 -1.11
CA TYR A 86 -11.02 10.86 -2.21
C TYR A 86 -9.62 10.77 -2.80
N SER A 87 -8.78 9.90 -2.29
CA SER A 87 -7.40 9.72 -2.80
C SER A 87 -7.30 8.70 -3.93
N ASN A 88 -8.36 7.94 -4.24
CA ASN A 88 -8.37 7.01 -5.38
C ASN A 88 -9.70 7.06 -6.15
N LEU A 89 -9.61 7.19 -7.47
CA LEU A 89 -10.74 7.21 -8.39
C LEU A 89 -10.48 6.28 -9.57
N THR A 90 -11.39 5.35 -9.82
CA THR A 90 -11.35 4.46 -10.98
C THR A 90 -12.31 4.93 -12.08
N THR A 91 -12.05 4.56 -13.33
CA THR A 91 -12.99 4.77 -14.43
C THR A 91 -14.36 4.16 -14.11
N GLY A 92 -14.39 2.95 -13.55
CA GLY A 92 -15.65 2.28 -13.16
C GLY A 92 -16.46 3.11 -12.18
N LYS A 93 -15.84 3.67 -11.16
CA LYS A 93 -16.52 4.53 -10.17
C LYS A 93 -17.06 5.82 -10.79
N VAL A 94 -16.31 6.42 -11.72
CA VAL A 94 -16.79 7.62 -12.45
C VAL A 94 -18.05 7.30 -13.26
N TYR A 95 -18.00 6.25 -14.08
CA TYR A 95 -19.14 5.85 -14.92
C TYR A 95 -20.32 5.42 -14.06
N TRP A 96 -20.09 4.66 -12.99
CA TRP A 96 -21.14 4.26 -12.06
C TRP A 96 -21.87 5.46 -11.47
N ASN A 97 -21.14 6.48 -11.02
CA ASN A 97 -21.72 7.70 -10.47
C ASN A 97 -22.55 8.46 -11.53
N VAL A 98 -22.00 8.64 -12.74
CA VAL A 98 -22.69 9.36 -13.82
C VAL A 98 -23.94 8.63 -14.27
N LEU A 99 -23.88 7.30 -14.42
CA LEU A 99 -25.06 6.48 -14.80
C LEU A 99 -26.15 6.51 -13.72
N ASN A 100 -25.79 6.45 -12.45
CA ASN A 100 -26.75 6.58 -11.36
C ASN A 100 -27.42 7.96 -11.34
N LYS A 101 -26.68 9.05 -11.55
CA LYS A 101 -27.21 10.42 -11.69
C LYS A 101 -28.15 10.52 -12.89
N GLU A 102 -27.80 9.88 -14.02
CA GLU A 102 -28.68 9.82 -15.20
C GLU A 102 -29.98 9.11 -14.87
N ARG A 103 -29.94 7.90 -14.27
CA ARG A 103 -31.13 7.14 -13.88
C ARG A 103 -31.98 7.86 -12.82
N ALA A 104 -31.38 8.67 -11.95
CA ALA A 104 -32.05 9.53 -10.99
C ALA A 104 -32.66 10.79 -11.62
N GLY A 105 -32.42 11.05 -12.92
CA GLY A 105 -32.98 12.21 -13.64
C GLY A 105 -32.24 13.53 -13.36
N GLU A 106 -31.08 13.51 -12.76
CA GLU A 106 -30.32 14.73 -12.38
C GLU A 106 -29.89 15.57 -13.58
N TYR A 107 -29.78 14.96 -14.75
CA TYR A 107 -29.41 15.68 -16.00
C TYR A 107 -30.61 16.28 -16.76
N LEU A 108 -31.82 16.21 -16.21
CA LEU A 108 -33.01 16.89 -16.73
C LEU A 108 -33.28 16.62 -18.22
N GLY A 109 -33.08 15.38 -18.68
CA GLY A 109 -33.30 14.95 -20.06
C GLY A 109 -32.21 15.36 -21.05
N LYS A 110 -31.10 15.91 -20.61
CA LYS A 110 -29.95 16.21 -21.49
C LYS A 110 -29.28 14.92 -21.95
N THR A 111 -28.68 14.94 -23.14
CA THR A 111 -27.80 13.86 -23.61
C THR A 111 -26.54 13.83 -22.74
N VAL A 112 -26.29 12.69 -22.09
CA VAL A 112 -25.08 12.49 -21.26
C VAL A 112 -23.93 12.01 -22.15
N GLN A 113 -22.79 12.69 -22.07
CA GLN A 113 -21.61 12.44 -22.94
C GLN A 113 -20.34 12.41 -22.09
N VAL A 114 -19.23 11.91 -22.64
CA VAL A 114 -17.93 11.92 -21.96
C VAL A 114 -17.54 13.35 -21.57
N ILE A 115 -17.64 14.28 -22.54
CA ILE A 115 -17.52 15.72 -22.29
C ILE A 115 -18.91 16.35 -22.39
N PRO A 116 -19.44 17.02 -21.37
CA PRO A 116 -18.76 17.39 -20.12
C PRO A 116 -19.02 16.48 -18.92
N HIS A 117 -19.87 15.46 -19.00
CA HIS A 117 -20.42 14.80 -17.81
C HIS A 117 -19.39 13.92 -17.08
N ILE A 118 -18.67 13.04 -17.80
CA ILE A 118 -17.60 12.22 -17.24
C ILE A 118 -16.43 13.11 -16.80
N THR A 119 -16.01 14.06 -17.61
CA THR A 119 -14.91 14.96 -17.25
C THR A 119 -15.25 15.84 -16.05
N ASN A 120 -16.50 16.30 -15.90
CA ASN A 120 -16.93 17.07 -14.72
C ASN A 120 -16.90 16.23 -13.44
N GLU A 121 -17.32 14.96 -13.51
CA GLU A 121 -17.26 14.04 -12.37
C GLU A 121 -15.80 13.84 -11.90
N ILE A 122 -14.87 13.65 -12.85
CA ILE A 122 -13.44 13.54 -12.56
C ILE A 122 -12.90 14.84 -11.95
N LYS A 123 -13.20 16.00 -12.54
CA LYS A 123 -12.75 17.30 -12.03
C LYS A 123 -13.25 17.57 -10.61
N GLU A 124 -14.54 17.30 -10.36
CA GLU A 124 -15.12 17.46 -9.02
C GLU A 124 -14.37 16.61 -8.00
N PHE A 125 -14.03 15.37 -8.35
CA PHE A 125 -13.29 14.48 -7.47
C PHE A 125 -11.89 15.03 -7.16
N VAL A 126 -11.17 15.53 -8.17
CA VAL A 126 -9.84 16.15 -7.97
C VAL A 126 -9.94 17.39 -7.08
N TYR A 127 -10.94 18.24 -7.27
CA TYR A 127 -11.12 19.42 -6.41
C TYR A 127 -11.51 19.05 -4.97
N ARG A 128 -12.26 17.96 -4.80
CA ARG A 128 -12.81 17.53 -3.51
C ARG A 128 -11.72 17.14 -2.52
N VAL A 129 -10.65 16.44 -2.95
CA VAL A 129 -9.56 16.08 -2.05
C VAL A 129 -8.88 17.33 -1.49
N GLY A 130 -8.54 18.30 -2.32
CA GLY A 130 -7.92 19.56 -1.88
C GLY A 130 -8.78 20.34 -0.87
N LYS A 131 -10.09 20.40 -1.12
CA LYS A 131 -11.04 21.07 -0.21
C LYS A 131 -11.18 20.34 1.13
N LYS A 132 -11.25 18.98 1.10
CA LYS A 132 -11.43 18.18 2.32
C LYS A 132 -10.22 18.15 3.22
N THR A 133 -9.03 18.13 2.64
CA THR A 133 -7.75 18.10 3.39
C THR A 133 -7.22 19.51 3.69
N ASN A 134 -7.80 20.54 3.11
CA ASN A 134 -7.27 21.91 3.13
C ASN A 134 -5.80 21.95 2.69
N ALA A 135 -5.50 21.21 1.61
CA ALA A 135 -4.15 21.08 1.07
C ALA A 135 -3.70 22.34 0.32
N ASP A 136 -2.44 22.71 0.50
CA ASP A 136 -1.77 23.74 -0.31
C ASP A 136 -1.49 23.21 -1.72
N VAL A 137 -1.12 21.92 -1.81
CA VAL A 137 -0.80 21.23 -3.06
C VAL A 137 -1.52 19.89 -3.12
N VAL A 138 -2.17 19.61 -4.24
CA VAL A 138 -2.73 18.29 -4.61
C VAL A 138 -1.87 17.68 -5.70
N ILE A 139 -1.29 16.52 -5.44
CA ILE A 139 -0.55 15.72 -6.43
C ILE A 139 -1.48 14.61 -6.91
N THR A 140 -1.82 14.64 -8.20
CA THR A 140 -2.69 13.64 -8.83
C THR A 140 -1.88 12.84 -9.84
N GLU A 141 -1.68 11.56 -9.58
CA GLU A 141 -1.09 10.62 -10.51
C GLU A 141 -2.16 10.06 -11.45
N ILE A 142 -1.88 10.06 -12.75
CA ILE A 142 -2.73 9.43 -13.76
C ILE A 142 -2.15 8.04 -14.09
N GLY A 143 -2.93 7.01 -13.80
CA GLY A 143 -2.61 5.62 -14.13
C GLY A 143 -2.57 5.38 -15.63
N GLY A 144 -1.95 4.26 -16.03
CA GLY A 144 -1.75 3.90 -17.42
C GLY A 144 -0.60 4.65 -18.09
N THR A 145 -0.52 4.51 -19.40
CA THR A 145 0.50 5.11 -20.25
C THR A 145 -0.16 6.14 -21.17
N ILE A 146 0.53 7.24 -21.45
CA ILE A 146 0.01 8.24 -22.37
C ILE A 146 -0.22 7.60 -23.75
N GLY A 147 -1.38 7.84 -24.35
CA GLY A 147 -1.83 7.19 -25.58
C GLY A 147 -2.84 6.06 -25.35
N ASP A 148 -2.93 5.50 -24.15
CA ASP A 148 -3.93 4.49 -23.82
C ASP A 148 -5.35 5.08 -23.88
N ILE A 149 -6.27 4.36 -24.55
CA ILE A 149 -7.67 4.80 -24.72
C ILE A 149 -8.34 5.00 -23.37
N GLU A 150 -8.07 4.11 -22.42
CA GLU A 150 -8.68 4.06 -21.10
C GLU A 150 -8.38 5.31 -20.26
N SER A 151 -7.20 5.93 -20.45
CA SER A 151 -6.78 7.11 -19.69
C SER A 151 -7.24 8.44 -20.30
N GLN A 152 -7.74 8.45 -21.54
CA GLN A 152 -8.11 9.67 -22.26
C GLN A 152 -9.11 10.56 -21.50
N PRO A 153 -10.18 10.06 -20.85
CA PRO A 153 -11.10 10.91 -20.10
C PRO A 153 -10.43 11.62 -18.91
N PHE A 154 -9.44 10.96 -18.26
CA PHE A 154 -8.66 11.56 -17.19
C PHE A 154 -7.74 12.66 -17.72
N ILE A 155 -7.01 12.39 -18.81
CA ILE A 155 -6.13 13.37 -19.47
C ILE A 155 -6.93 14.61 -19.90
N GLU A 156 -8.09 14.42 -20.51
CA GLU A 156 -8.97 15.53 -20.90
C GLU A 156 -9.48 16.32 -19.67
N ALA A 157 -9.86 15.64 -18.57
CA ALA A 157 -10.31 16.29 -17.36
C ALA A 157 -9.21 17.15 -16.71
N VAL A 158 -7.97 16.63 -16.61
CA VAL A 158 -6.85 17.41 -16.01
C VAL A 158 -6.41 18.56 -16.91
N ARG A 159 -6.53 18.42 -18.25
CA ARG A 159 -6.34 19.51 -19.19
C ARG A 159 -7.37 20.64 -18.95
N GLN A 160 -8.63 20.29 -18.73
CA GLN A 160 -9.69 21.26 -18.39
C GLN A 160 -9.44 21.91 -17.03
N ILE A 161 -9.02 21.16 -16.01
CA ILE A 161 -8.64 21.72 -14.70
C ILE A 161 -7.57 22.81 -14.86
N SER A 162 -6.54 22.55 -15.66
CA SER A 162 -5.47 23.54 -15.89
C SER A 162 -6.00 24.85 -16.50
N LEU A 163 -7.02 24.79 -17.37
CA LEU A 163 -7.67 25.98 -17.90
C LEU A 163 -8.55 26.69 -16.87
N GLU A 164 -9.24 25.94 -16.02
CA GLU A 164 -10.16 26.48 -15.01
C GLU A 164 -9.44 27.16 -13.85
N VAL A 165 -8.35 26.56 -13.34
CA VAL A 165 -7.59 27.09 -12.20
C VAL A 165 -6.52 28.11 -12.61
N GLY A 166 -6.18 28.17 -13.90
CA GLY A 166 -5.07 28.93 -14.46
C GLY A 166 -3.76 28.16 -14.43
N ARG A 167 -2.94 28.41 -15.45
CA ARG A 167 -1.66 27.72 -15.63
C ARG A 167 -0.67 27.96 -14.50
N GLU A 168 -0.78 29.08 -13.82
CA GLU A 168 0.02 29.43 -12.63
C GLU A 168 -0.36 28.61 -11.39
N ASN A 169 -1.49 27.91 -11.43
CA ASN A 169 -1.98 27.06 -10.33
C ASN A 169 -1.98 25.56 -10.67
N SER A 170 -1.47 25.20 -11.86
CA SER A 170 -1.37 23.83 -12.31
C SER A 170 -0.02 23.53 -12.95
N LEU A 171 0.48 22.31 -12.74
CA LEU A 171 1.78 21.87 -13.23
C LEU A 171 1.69 20.41 -13.72
N PHE A 172 2.28 20.13 -14.87
CA PHE A 172 2.36 18.79 -15.43
C PHE A 172 3.78 18.25 -15.35
N ILE A 173 3.92 17.09 -14.72
CA ILE A 173 5.15 16.30 -14.65
C ILE A 173 4.95 15.07 -15.51
N HIS A 174 5.86 14.83 -16.44
CA HIS A 174 5.81 13.65 -17.32
C HIS A 174 6.98 12.73 -17.03
N VAL A 175 6.69 11.52 -16.53
CA VAL A 175 7.69 10.50 -16.24
C VAL A 175 7.87 9.62 -17.47
N THR A 176 9.11 9.50 -17.95
CA THR A 176 9.43 8.75 -19.19
C THR A 176 10.64 7.85 -18.98
N LEU A 177 10.88 6.94 -19.93
CA LEU A 177 12.02 6.03 -19.93
C LEU A 177 13.09 6.51 -20.93
N VAL A 178 14.34 6.52 -20.44
CA VAL A 178 15.53 6.63 -21.28
C VAL A 178 16.28 5.30 -21.20
N PRO A 179 16.03 4.36 -22.13
CA PRO A 179 16.68 3.06 -22.09
C PRO A 179 18.14 3.15 -22.50
N PHE A 180 18.99 2.36 -21.83
CA PHE A 180 20.35 2.10 -22.27
C PHE A 180 20.38 0.90 -23.20
N LEU A 181 20.97 1.06 -24.38
CA LEU A 181 21.14 -0.03 -25.34
C LEU A 181 22.54 -0.62 -25.24
N HIS A 182 22.67 -1.76 -24.60
CA HIS A 182 23.96 -2.43 -24.38
C HIS A 182 24.71 -2.73 -25.68
N ALA A 183 24.03 -2.99 -26.81
CA ALA A 183 24.67 -3.28 -28.09
C ALA A 183 25.38 -2.07 -28.73
N SER A 184 24.88 -0.85 -28.46
CA SER A 184 25.47 0.41 -28.97
C SER A 184 26.09 1.25 -27.86
N GLU A 185 26.06 0.78 -26.63
CA GLU A 185 26.62 1.44 -25.42
C GLU A 185 26.18 2.90 -25.30
N GLU A 186 24.89 3.16 -25.48
CA GLU A 186 24.34 4.52 -25.43
C GLU A 186 22.91 4.60 -24.90
N HIS A 187 22.56 5.72 -24.26
CA HIS A 187 21.20 6.07 -23.90
C HIS A 187 20.39 6.59 -25.09
N LYS A 188 19.11 6.19 -25.17
CA LYS A 188 18.21 6.60 -26.25
C LYS A 188 17.11 7.56 -25.78
N SER A 189 17.18 8.82 -26.22
CA SER A 189 16.17 9.86 -25.90
C SER A 189 14.90 9.81 -26.77
N LYS A 190 14.87 9.01 -27.83
CA LYS A 190 13.73 8.93 -28.75
C LYS A 190 12.42 8.48 -28.11
N PRO A 191 12.38 7.46 -27.23
CA PRO A 191 11.14 7.06 -26.55
C PRO A 191 10.52 8.21 -25.75
N THR A 192 11.32 8.96 -25.00
CA THR A 192 10.89 10.17 -24.28
C THR A 192 10.30 11.23 -25.22
N GLN A 193 10.99 11.53 -26.34
CA GLN A 193 10.51 12.52 -27.32
C GLN A 193 9.16 12.13 -27.93
N HIS A 194 8.94 10.84 -28.23
CA HIS A 194 7.68 10.35 -28.75
C HIS A 194 6.56 10.45 -27.71
N SER A 195 6.83 10.05 -26.47
CA SER A 195 5.87 10.11 -25.38
C SER A 195 5.42 11.55 -25.07
N VAL A 196 6.36 12.51 -25.07
CA VAL A 196 6.02 13.93 -24.90
C VAL A 196 5.19 14.46 -26.06
N LYS A 197 5.50 14.06 -27.30
CA LYS A 197 4.68 14.45 -28.47
C LYS A 197 3.25 13.93 -28.38
N GLU A 198 3.06 12.71 -27.90
CA GLU A 198 1.73 12.14 -27.67
C GLU A 198 0.94 12.97 -26.67
N LEU A 199 1.55 13.31 -25.53
CA LEU A 199 0.94 14.19 -24.51
C LEU A 199 0.60 15.57 -25.08
N GLN A 200 1.50 16.15 -25.88
CA GLN A 200 1.27 17.43 -26.57
C GLN A 200 0.13 17.34 -27.58
N GLY A 201 -0.01 16.20 -28.28
CA GLY A 201 -1.13 15.92 -29.18
C GLY A 201 -2.49 15.94 -28.47
N MET A 202 -2.53 15.63 -27.19
CA MET A 202 -3.71 15.74 -26.32
C MET A 202 -3.90 17.15 -25.71
N GLY A 203 -3.09 18.14 -26.12
CA GLY A 203 -3.19 19.55 -25.68
C GLY A 203 -2.53 19.86 -24.34
N ILE A 204 -1.64 19.00 -23.83
CA ILE A 204 -0.90 19.19 -22.60
C ILE A 204 0.60 19.34 -22.90
N ASN A 205 1.19 20.46 -22.51
CA ASN A 205 2.64 20.62 -22.50
C ASN A 205 3.17 20.33 -21.11
N PRO A 206 4.08 19.36 -20.91
CA PRO A 206 4.68 19.11 -19.62
C PRO A 206 5.55 20.32 -19.21
N ASN A 207 5.51 20.67 -17.93
CA ASN A 207 6.40 21.68 -17.35
C ASN A 207 7.74 21.04 -16.96
N ILE A 208 7.68 19.80 -16.48
CA ILE A 208 8.84 19.04 -15.98
C ILE A 208 8.80 17.64 -16.60
N ILE A 209 9.97 17.16 -17.02
CA ILE A 209 10.15 15.78 -17.50
C ILE A 209 11.06 15.06 -16.53
N VAL A 210 10.60 13.89 -16.01
CA VAL A 210 11.39 13.02 -15.16
C VAL A 210 11.86 11.83 -15.97
N LEU A 211 13.16 11.67 -16.08
CA LEU A 211 13.82 10.65 -16.89
C LEU A 211 14.18 9.44 -16.06
N ARG A 212 13.42 8.38 -16.22
CA ARG A 212 13.72 7.08 -15.62
C ARG A 212 14.81 6.37 -16.40
N SER A 213 15.87 5.95 -15.72
CA SER A 213 16.98 5.17 -16.29
C SER A 213 17.51 4.17 -15.28
N ASP A 214 18.19 3.12 -15.73
CA ASP A 214 18.85 2.17 -14.85
C ASP A 214 20.23 2.65 -14.43
N GLU A 215 20.87 3.48 -15.26
CA GLU A 215 22.19 4.06 -15.05
C GLU A 215 22.13 5.59 -15.14
N PRO A 216 23.10 6.30 -14.54
CA PRO A 216 23.21 7.76 -14.67
C PRO A 216 23.28 8.22 -16.13
N LEU A 217 22.61 9.34 -16.44
CA LEU A 217 22.53 9.90 -17.77
C LEU A 217 23.65 10.90 -18.04
N GLU A 218 24.11 10.95 -19.31
CA GLU A 218 25.07 11.94 -19.77
C GLU A 218 24.41 13.34 -19.92
N ASP A 219 25.17 14.41 -19.68
CA ASP A 219 24.71 15.80 -19.72
C ASP A 219 24.05 16.20 -21.06
N ASP A 220 24.50 15.63 -22.17
CA ASP A 220 23.93 15.93 -23.50
C ASP A 220 22.51 15.38 -23.69
N ILE A 221 22.13 14.33 -22.96
CA ILE A 221 20.75 13.80 -22.95
C ILE A 221 19.78 14.83 -22.38
N PHE A 222 20.12 15.52 -21.29
CA PHE A 222 19.28 16.56 -20.68
C PHE A 222 19.04 17.71 -21.65
N ARG A 223 20.10 18.26 -22.25
CA ARG A 223 20.02 19.32 -23.24
C ARG A 223 19.21 18.92 -24.47
N LYS A 224 19.42 17.71 -24.97
CA LYS A 224 18.68 17.17 -26.10
C LYS A 224 17.20 17.02 -25.81
N ILE A 225 16.83 16.48 -24.66
CA ILE A 225 15.43 16.32 -24.28
C ILE A 225 14.79 17.69 -24.04
N ALA A 226 15.45 18.61 -23.32
CA ALA A 226 14.98 19.97 -23.11
C ALA A 226 14.62 20.66 -24.43
N LEU A 227 15.53 20.59 -25.41
CA LEU A 227 15.34 21.18 -26.74
C LEU A 227 14.17 20.54 -27.51
N PHE A 228 14.14 19.19 -27.60
CA PHE A 228 13.13 18.49 -28.42
C PHE A 228 11.75 18.45 -27.78
N CYS A 229 11.66 18.57 -26.47
CA CYS A 229 10.41 18.54 -25.71
C CYS A 229 9.92 19.93 -25.29
N ASN A 230 10.65 20.99 -25.65
CA ASN A 230 10.31 22.39 -25.38
C ASN A 230 10.11 22.69 -23.88
N VAL A 231 11.04 22.22 -23.06
CA VAL A 231 11.14 22.53 -21.61
C VAL A 231 12.50 23.17 -21.31
N LYS A 232 12.61 23.85 -20.16
CA LYS A 232 13.90 24.36 -19.70
C LYS A 232 14.82 23.18 -19.31
N GLU A 233 16.13 23.34 -19.46
CA GLU A 233 17.09 22.28 -19.12
C GLU A 233 16.98 21.86 -17.66
N ASP A 234 16.82 22.80 -16.73
CA ASP A 234 16.63 22.55 -15.32
C ASP A 234 15.26 21.96 -14.94
N CYS A 235 14.34 21.85 -15.89
CA CYS A 235 13.08 21.12 -15.77
C CYS A 235 13.16 19.67 -16.27
N VAL A 236 14.34 19.19 -16.61
CA VAL A 236 14.61 17.79 -16.94
C VAL A 236 15.32 17.14 -15.76
N ILE A 237 14.64 16.24 -15.07
CA ILE A 237 15.05 15.67 -13.79
C ILE A 237 15.43 14.21 -13.98
N GLU A 238 16.57 13.81 -13.47
CA GLU A 238 17.03 12.42 -13.47
C GLU A 238 16.34 11.60 -12.37
N ASN A 239 16.00 10.34 -12.68
CA ASN A 239 15.46 9.36 -11.75
C ASN A 239 16.08 7.98 -12.01
N VAL A 240 17.20 7.68 -11.39
CA VAL A 240 17.96 6.43 -11.56
C VAL A 240 17.39 5.32 -10.66
N THR A 241 17.58 4.05 -11.06
CA THR A 241 17.28 2.90 -10.21
C THR A 241 18.15 2.92 -8.94
N LEU A 242 17.51 2.81 -7.77
CA LEU A 242 18.18 2.87 -6.47
C LEU A 242 18.03 1.53 -5.73
N PRO A 243 19.08 1.08 -5.00
CA PRO A 243 19.00 -0.09 -4.13
C PRO A 243 18.06 0.11 -2.94
N CYS A 244 17.93 1.36 -2.46
CA CYS A 244 17.05 1.75 -1.37
C CYS A 244 15.97 2.70 -1.89
N LEU A 245 14.71 2.25 -1.88
CA LEU A 245 13.58 3.03 -2.38
C LEU A 245 13.44 4.39 -1.65
N TYR A 246 13.71 4.42 -0.35
CA TYR A 246 13.60 5.63 0.47
C TYR A 246 14.71 6.68 0.23
N GLU A 247 15.70 6.35 -0.59
CA GLU A 247 16.68 7.33 -1.08
C GLU A 247 16.11 8.20 -2.22
N ALA A 248 15.00 7.82 -2.85
CA ALA A 248 14.45 8.52 -4.02
C ALA A 248 14.19 10.02 -3.79
N PRO A 249 13.62 10.49 -2.66
CA PRO A 249 13.49 11.93 -2.41
C PRO A 249 14.84 12.66 -2.40
N LEU A 250 15.86 12.06 -1.77
CA LEU A 250 17.20 12.65 -1.69
C LEU A 250 17.86 12.74 -3.06
N MET A 251 17.73 11.68 -3.87
CA MET A 251 18.25 11.65 -5.25
C MET A 251 17.58 12.72 -6.12
N LEU A 252 16.25 12.80 -6.11
CA LEU A 252 15.51 13.79 -6.90
C LEU A 252 15.84 15.23 -6.48
N GLU A 253 16.07 15.47 -5.17
CA GLU A 253 16.40 16.81 -4.68
C GLU A 253 17.86 17.21 -4.99
N ARG A 254 18.76 16.28 -5.33
CA ARG A 254 20.08 16.64 -5.89
C ARG A 254 19.95 17.45 -7.18
N SER A 255 18.90 17.21 -7.97
CA SER A 255 18.51 17.99 -9.14
C SER A 255 17.58 19.17 -8.79
N HIS A 256 17.46 19.55 -7.52
CA HIS A 256 16.58 20.62 -7.02
C HIS A 256 15.11 20.45 -7.43
N PHE A 257 14.62 19.20 -7.54
CA PHE A 257 13.30 18.89 -8.07
C PHE A 257 12.16 19.67 -7.41
N SER A 258 12.11 19.68 -6.07
CA SER A 258 11.07 20.45 -5.36
C SER A 258 11.23 21.96 -5.53
N GLY A 259 12.45 22.45 -5.66
CA GLY A 259 12.73 23.87 -5.96
C GLY A 259 12.22 24.28 -7.33
N VAL A 260 12.45 23.45 -8.35
CA VAL A 260 11.91 23.66 -9.70
C VAL A 260 10.38 23.65 -9.69
N VAL A 261 9.74 22.70 -9.01
CA VAL A 261 8.27 22.64 -8.85
C VAL A 261 7.75 23.92 -8.17
N CYS A 262 8.35 24.35 -7.07
CA CYS A 262 7.95 25.57 -6.38
C CYS A 262 8.09 26.82 -7.26
N ARG A 263 9.17 26.93 -8.01
CA ARG A 263 9.39 28.03 -8.96
C ARG A 263 8.31 28.07 -10.05
N GLU A 264 8.04 26.94 -10.69
CA GLU A 264 7.04 26.87 -11.78
C GLU A 264 5.60 27.13 -11.28
N LEU A 265 5.30 26.84 -10.00
CA LEU A 265 4.00 27.15 -9.36
C LEU A 265 3.97 28.49 -8.63
N GLY A 266 5.05 29.27 -8.63
CA GLY A 266 5.15 30.54 -7.92
C GLY A 266 4.99 30.40 -6.39
N LEU A 267 5.45 29.28 -5.82
CA LEU A 267 5.44 29.04 -4.38
C LEU A 267 6.72 29.58 -3.74
N ASN A 268 6.56 30.51 -2.81
CA ASN A 268 7.69 31.10 -2.06
C ASN A 268 7.78 30.43 -0.68
N VAL A 269 8.48 29.31 -0.62
CA VAL A 269 8.66 28.48 0.58
C VAL A 269 10.15 28.16 0.79
N PRO A 270 10.59 27.87 2.03
CA PRO A 270 11.99 27.55 2.31
C PRO A 270 12.47 26.30 1.57
N ALA A 271 13.78 26.06 1.58
CA ALA A 271 14.35 24.79 1.15
C ALA A 271 13.84 23.64 2.04
N PRO A 272 13.76 22.39 1.53
CA PRO A 272 13.26 21.29 2.33
C PRO A 272 14.26 20.91 3.43
N ASP A 273 13.75 20.72 4.64
CA ASP A 273 14.54 20.07 5.70
C ASP A 273 14.43 18.54 5.54
N LEU A 274 15.54 17.93 5.14
CA LEU A 274 15.64 16.49 4.89
C LEU A 274 16.58 15.80 5.89
N SER A 275 16.98 16.46 6.98
CA SER A 275 17.93 15.91 7.96
C SER A 275 17.46 14.55 8.51
N GLU A 276 16.26 14.48 9.09
CA GLU A 276 15.71 13.22 9.62
C GLU A 276 15.59 12.13 8.56
N TRP A 277 15.23 12.50 7.32
CA TRP A 277 15.10 11.52 6.24
C TRP A 277 16.47 11.02 5.77
N THR A 278 17.48 11.88 5.76
CA THR A 278 18.86 11.52 5.44
C THR A 278 19.42 10.56 6.49
N ASP A 279 19.27 10.88 7.79
CA ASP A 279 19.72 10.04 8.89
C ASP A 279 19.05 8.64 8.84
N MET A 280 17.76 8.59 8.52
CA MET A 280 17.06 7.33 8.30
C MET A 280 17.66 6.52 7.15
N VAL A 281 17.91 7.14 6.00
CA VAL A 281 18.50 6.46 4.83
C VAL A 281 19.92 5.98 5.13
N GLU A 282 20.73 6.75 5.86
CA GLU A 282 22.06 6.33 6.31
C GLU A 282 21.98 5.13 7.25
N THR A 283 21.04 5.14 8.20
CA THR A 283 20.76 3.99 9.08
C THR A 283 20.40 2.76 8.25
N ILE A 284 19.52 2.90 7.25
CA ILE A 284 19.13 1.80 6.35
C ILE A 284 20.35 1.20 5.65
N LYS A 285 21.30 2.02 5.22
CA LYS A 285 22.51 1.57 4.50
C LYS A 285 23.57 0.94 5.40
N SER A 286 23.62 1.33 6.67
CA SER A 286 24.68 0.91 7.62
C SER A 286 24.36 -0.36 8.42
N ARG A 287 23.19 -0.98 8.19
CA ARG A 287 22.75 -2.18 8.92
C ARG A 287 23.70 -3.35 8.74
N THR A 288 24.02 -4.05 9.83
CA THR A 288 24.96 -5.17 9.84
C THR A 288 24.37 -6.49 10.33
N LEU A 289 23.30 -6.43 11.15
CA LEU A 289 22.58 -7.60 11.59
C LEU A 289 21.59 -8.05 10.52
N SER A 290 21.22 -9.32 10.51
CA SER A 290 20.17 -9.84 9.64
C SER A 290 19.31 -10.87 10.37
N VAL A 291 18.03 -10.98 10.00
CA VAL A 291 17.12 -12.04 10.44
C VAL A 291 16.38 -12.62 9.25
N ASN A 292 16.10 -13.92 9.30
CA ASN A 292 15.35 -14.64 8.27
C ASN A 292 13.88 -14.75 8.70
N ILE A 293 12.99 -14.06 8.02
CA ILE A 293 11.55 -14.08 8.28
C ILE A 293 10.85 -14.87 7.19
N GLY A 294 10.23 -15.99 7.56
CA GLY A 294 9.37 -16.75 6.66
C GLY A 294 8.03 -16.08 6.47
N LEU A 295 7.75 -15.55 5.29
CA LEU A 295 6.42 -15.08 4.89
C LEU A 295 5.71 -16.25 4.21
N VAL A 296 4.82 -16.92 4.95
CA VAL A 296 4.07 -18.08 4.46
C VAL A 296 2.70 -17.63 3.99
N GLY A 297 2.46 -17.66 2.69
CA GLY A 297 1.25 -17.08 2.11
C GLY A 297 0.79 -17.77 0.84
N LYS A 298 -0.38 -17.33 0.36
CA LYS A 298 -1.04 -17.87 -0.85
C LYS A 298 -0.58 -17.18 -2.14
N TYR A 299 -0.08 -15.94 -2.06
CA TYR A 299 0.17 -15.07 -3.22
C TYR A 299 1.66 -14.75 -3.38
N VAL A 300 2.55 -15.59 -2.87
CA VAL A 300 4.00 -15.35 -2.83
C VAL A 300 4.66 -15.31 -4.20
N ALA A 301 4.02 -15.84 -5.25
CA ALA A 301 4.53 -15.73 -6.61
C ALA A 301 4.54 -14.29 -7.15
N LEU A 302 3.72 -13.39 -6.58
CA LEU A 302 3.75 -11.95 -6.85
C LEU A 302 3.98 -11.20 -5.54
N HIS A 303 5.19 -10.71 -5.31
CA HIS A 303 5.58 -10.03 -4.07
C HIS A 303 4.73 -8.79 -3.77
N ASP A 304 4.25 -8.10 -4.80
CA ASP A 304 3.37 -6.92 -4.65
C ASP A 304 2.02 -7.26 -3.99
N ALA A 305 1.62 -8.53 -3.96
CA ALA A 305 0.42 -8.96 -3.22
C ALA A 305 0.55 -8.80 -1.70
N TYR A 306 1.78 -8.70 -1.19
CA TYR A 306 2.10 -8.50 0.23
C TYR A 306 3.05 -7.32 0.45
N LEU A 307 2.98 -6.33 -0.43
CA LEU A 307 3.92 -5.18 -0.42
C LEU A 307 3.95 -4.47 0.93
N SER A 308 2.79 -4.14 1.51
CA SER A 308 2.74 -3.44 2.80
C SER A 308 3.25 -4.28 3.95
N VAL A 309 3.05 -5.61 3.93
CA VAL A 309 3.63 -6.53 4.94
C VAL A 309 5.16 -6.54 4.82
N ALA A 310 5.69 -6.66 3.61
CA ALA A 310 7.12 -6.65 3.36
C ALA A 310 7.75 -5.30 3.78
N GLU A 311 7.10 -4.19 3.45
CA GLU A 311 7.57 -2.86 3.87
C GLU A 311 7.50 -2.68 5.39
N ALA A 312 6.42 -3.13 6.05
CA ALA A 312 6.30 -3.04 7.51
C ALA A 312 7.39 -3.86 8.24
N LEU A 313 7.74 -5.04 7.71
CA LEU A 313 8.89 -5.83 8.20
C LEU A 313 10.20 -5.05 8.04
N ARG A 314 10.43 -4.44 6.86
CA ARG A 314 11.62 -3.62 6.60
C ARG A 314 11.67 -2.40 7.52
N HIS A 315 10.55 -1.71 7.75
CA HIS A 315 10.48 -0.57 8.68
C HIS A 315 10.89 -0.97 10.11
N ALA A 316 10.41 -2.12 10.59
CA ALA A 316 10.85 -2.66 11.88
C ALA A 316 12.35 -3.01 11.86
N GLY A 317 12.85 -3.53 10.73
CA GLY A 317 14.27 -3.74 10.51
C GLY A 317 15.09 -2.45 10.58
N PHE A 318 14.57 -1.33 10.05
CA PHE A 318 15.22 -0.02 10.16
C PHE A 318 15.30 0.43 11.62
N TYR A 319 14.21 0.28 12.36
CA TYR A 319 14.16 0.61 13.79
C TYR A 319 15.17 -0.20 14.62
N HIS A 320 15.34 -1.49 14.33
CA HIS A 320 16.27 -2.39 15.03
C HIS A 320 17.68 -2.46 14.40
N ASN A 321 17.98 -1.59 13.44
CA ASN A 321 19.24 -1.60 12.71
C ASN A 321 19.60 -2.98 12.12
N THR A 322 18.59 -3.68 11.54
CA THR A 322 18.67 -5.07 11.11
C THR A 322 18.17 -5.24 9.68
N HIS A 323 18.87 -6.02 8.87
CA HIS A 323 18.37 -6.49 7.59
C HIS A 323 17.29 -7.56 7.79
N ILE A 324 16.19 -7.44 7.04
CA ILE A 324 15.14 -8.45 7.02
C ILE A 324 15.27 -9.22 5.70
N GLU A 325 15.67 -10.48 5.82
CA GLU A 325 15.64 -11.44 4.70
C GLU A 325 14.28 -12.12 4.70
N ILE A 326 13.41 -11.72 3.75
CA ILE A 326 12.08 -12.31 3.61
C ILE A 326 12.19 -13.56 2.76
N ILE A 327 11.93 -14.72 3.38
CA ILE A 327 11.85 -16.01 2.71
C ILE A 327 10.39 -16.22 2.32
N TRP A 328 10.11 -16.12 1.04
CA TRP A 328 8.78 -16.29 0.46
C TRP A 328 8.44 -17.76 0.33
N ILE A 329 7.43 -18.23 1.04
CA ILE A 329 7.08 -19.67 1.10
C ILE A 329 5.62 -19.83 0.68
N ASP A 330 5.40 -20.61 -0.38
CA ASP A 330 4.04 -20.97 -0.79
C ASP A 330 3.43 -21.95 0.21
N SER A 331 2.31 -21.57 0.78
CA SER A 331 1.61 -22.38 1.77
C SER A 331 1.09 -23.71 1.18
N GLU A 332 0.85 -23.82 -0.13
CA GLU A 332 0.45 -25.07 -0.78
C GLU A 332 1.56 -26.13 -0.78
N GLU A 333 2.81 -25.69 -0.64
CA GLU A 333 3.95 -26.62 -0.60
C GLU A 333 4.25 -27.19 0.80
N ILE A 334 3.58 -26.68 1.84
CA ILE A 334 3.80 -27.11 3.22
C ILE A 334 2.84 -28.24 3.58
N THR A 335 3.40 -29.35 4.06
CA THR A 335 2.67 -30.48 4.62
C THR A 335 3.19 -30.79 6.02
N ARG A 336 2.46 -31.64 6.75
CA ARG A 336 2.88 -32.08 8.09
C ARG A 336 4.25 -32.74 8.09
N GLU A 337 4.57 -33.50 7.02
CA GLU A 337 5.81 -34.25 6.89
C GLU A 337 7.01 -33.38 6.57
N ASN A 338 6.82 -32.29 5.81
CA ASN A 338 7.91 -31.46 5.33
C ASN A 338 8.03 -30.09 6.02
N ALA A 339 7.09 -29.71 6.91
CA ALA A 339 7.08 -28.41 7.59
C ALA A 339 8.41 -28.13 8.30
N ALA A 340 8.98 -29.13 8.99
CA ALA A 340 10.26 -28.97 9.69
C ALA A 340 11.44 -28.67 8.73
N GLU A 341 11.42 -29.21 7.53
CA GLU A 341 12.43 -28.96 6.50
C GLU A 341 12.24 -27.57 5.87
N LYS A 342 11.01 -27.26 5.43
CA LYS A 342 10.67 -26.02 4.73
C LYS A 342 10.83 -24.77 5.62
N LEU A 343 10.63 -24.91 6.93
CA LEU A 343 10.66 -23.80 7.89
C LEU A 343 11.95 -23.77 8.73
N TYR A 344 12.90 -24.67 8.42
CA TYR A 344 14.18 -24.72 9.13
C TYR A 344 14.99 -23.42 8.96
N GLY A 345 15.59 -22.95 10.04
CA GLY A 345 16.49 -21.79 10.02
C GLY A 345 15.78 -20.42 9.94
N LEU A 346 14.45 -20.39 10.06
CA LEU A 346 13.71 -19.12 10.20
C LEU A 346 13.82 -18.61 11.65
N ASP A 347 14.03 -17.29 11.77
CA ASP A 347 14.08 -16.59 13.05
C ASP A 347 12.67 -16.11 13.48
N GLY A 348 11.73 -16.06 12.55
CA GLY A 348 10.31 -15.75 12.77
C GLY A 348 9.45 -16.15 11.57
N ILE A 349 8.16 -16.37 11.81
CA ILE A 349 7.18 -16.75 10.79
C ILE A 349 6.03 -15.75 10.81
N ILE A 350 5.68 -15.19 9.64
CA ILE A 350 4.53 -14.32 9.47
C ILE A 350 3.53 -14.94 8.49
N LEU A 351 2.26 -15.02 8.90
CA LEU A 351 1.15 -15.42 8.04
C LEU A 351 0.31 -14.19 7.71
N PRO A 352 0.35 -13.69 6.46
CA PRO A 352 -0.39 -12.51 6.04
C PRO A 352 -1.88 -12.79 5.80
N GLY A 353 -2.64 -11.73 5.51
CA GLY A 353 -4.03 -11.80 5.08
C GLY A 353 -4.22 -12.55 3.76
N GLY A 354 -5.46 -12.98 3.51
CA GLY A 354 -5.85 -13.66 2.27
C GLY A 354 -7.30 -14.13 2.34
N PHE A 355 -7.84 -14.61 1.20
CA PHE A 355 -9.20 -15.11 1.07
C PHE A 355 -9.23 -16.49 0.42
N GLY A 356 -10.33 -17.23 0.68
CA GLY A 356 -10.59 -18.56 0.10
C GLY A 356 -9.76 -19.69 0.73
N ASN A 357 -10.03 -20.91 0.29
CA ASN A 357 -9.56 -22.15 0.93
C ASN A 357 -8.20 -22.69 0.44
N ARG A 358 -7.59 -22.08 -0.58
CA ARG A 358 -6.30 -22.52 -1.14
C ARG A 358 -5.18 -22.37 -0.12
N GLY A 359 -4.33 -23.38 0.06
CA GLY A 359 -3.12 -23.32 0.90
C GLY A 359 -3.36 -23.24 2.41
N ILE A 360 -4.61 -23.40 2.90
CA ILE A 360 -4.98 -23.24 4.31
C ILE A 360 -4.31 -24.29 5.20
N GLU A 361 -4.31 -25.55 4.80
CA GLU A 361 -3.72 -26.63 5.63
C GLU A 361 -2.20 -26.42 5.79
N GLY A 362 -1.51 -25.93 4.76
CA GLY A 362 -0.09 -25.60 4.88
C GLY A 362 0.17 -24.41 5.81
N MET A 363 -0.74 -23.40 5.83
CA MET A 363 -0.66 -22.30 6.81
C MET A 363 -0.88 -22.81 8.25
N ILE A 364 -1.82 -23.75 8.46
CA ILE A 364 -2.07 -24.39 9.76
C ILE A 364 -0.82 -25.17 10.22
N GLU A 365 -0.18 -25.93 9.32
CA GLU A 365 1.05 -26.66 9.65
C GLU A 365 2.24 -25.72 9.93
N ALA A 366 2.33 -24.58 9.25
CA ALA A 366 3.36 -23.57 9.54
C ALA A 366 3.15 -22.93 10.92
N GLU A 367 1.90 -22.62 11.29
CA GLU A 367 1.56 -22.13 12.63
C GLU A 367 1.87 -23.18 13.70
N ARG A 368 1.42 -24.43 13.50
CA ARG A 368 1.73 -25.54 14.41
C ARG A 368 3.24 -25.67 14.66
N TYR A 369 4.03 -25.62 13.58
CA TYR A 369 5.49 -25.69 13.68
C TYR A 369 6.05 -24.53 14.51
N ALA A 370 5.56 -23.30 14.29
CA ALA A 370 5.97 -22.12 15.05
C ALA A 370 5.62 -22.27 16.54
N ARG A 371 4.40 -22.71 16.85
CA ARG A 371 3.93 -22.91 18.22
C ARG A 371 4.71 -24.01 18.95
N GLU A 372 4.90 -25.17 18.34
CA GLU A 372 5.58 -26.31 18.93
C GLU A 372 7.07 -26.05 19.18
N ASN A 373 7.73 -25.29 18.27
CA ASN A 373 9.17 -25.00 18.34
C ASN A 373 9.50 -23.64 18.98
N ASN A 374 8.50 -22.92 19.50
CA ASN A 374 8.65 -21.59 20.09
C ASN A 374 9.34 -20.57 19.16
N ILE A 375 9.04 -20.64 17.86
CA ILE A 375 9.48 -19.64 16.89
C ILE A 375 8.53 -18.43 16.96
N PRO A 376 9.02 -17.21 16.99
CA PRO A 376 8.19 -16.00 16.90
C PRO A 376 7.20 -16.09 15.74
N TYR A 377 5.92 -15.88 16.05
CA TYR A 377 4.81 -15.98 15.11
C TYR A 377 3.99 -14.70 15.08
N PHE A 378 3.67 -14.23 13.87
CA PHE A 378 2.78 -13.10 13.68
C PHE A 378 1.70 -13.43 12.63
N GLY A 379 0.45 -13.53 13.06
CA GLY A 379 -0.71 -13.79 12.20
C GLY A 379 -1.51 -12.53 11.93
N ILE A 380 -1.65 -12.14 10.65
CA ILE A 380 -2.41 -10.96 10.22
C ILE A 380 -3.70 -11.40 9.55
N CYS A 381 -4.85 -10.93 10.00
CA CYS A 381 -6.19 -11.19 9.45
C CYS A 381 -6.44 -12.71 9.31
N LEU A 382 -6.27 -13.28 8.12
CA LEU A 382 -6.30 -14.73 7.91
C LEU A 382 -5.31 -15.46 8.82
N GLY A 383 -4.10 -14.92 9.02
CA GLY A 383 -3.09 -15.52 9.88
C GLY A 383 -3.56 -15.68 11.33
N MET A 384 -4.30 -14.72 11.90
CA MET A 384 -4.95 -14.88 13.20
C MET A 384 -6.01 -15.98 13.17
N GLN A 385 -6.83 -16.04 12.13
CA GLN A 385 -7.86 -17.08 11.99
C GLN A 385 -7.23 -18.48 11.91
N ILE A 386 -6.11 -18.62 11.21
CA ILE A 386 -5.32 -19.85 11.14
C ILE A 386 -4.81 -20.26 12.53
N MET A 387 -4.26 -19.31 13.30
CA MET A 387 -3.82 -19.53 14.68
C MET A 387 -4.96 -20.08 15.56
N VAL A 388 -6.15 -19.51 15.45
CA VAL A 388 -7.32 -19.98 16.22
C VAL A 388 -7.77 -21.37 15.78
N ILE A 389 -7.77 -21.67 14.48
CA ILE A 389 -8.13 -22.99 13.94
C ILE A 389 -7.11 -24.03 14.39
N GLU A 390 -5.81 -23.74 14.24
CA GLU A 390 -4.74 -24.64 14.69
C GLU A 390 -4.86 -24.97 16.18
N TYR A 391 -5.02 -23.92 17.00
CA TYR A 391 -5.16 -24.06 18.44
C TYR A 391 -6.40 -24.88 18.83
N ALA A 392 -7.53 -24.64 18.18
CA ALA A 392 -8.75 -25.41 18.37
C ALA A 392 -8.57 -26.89 18.00
N ARG A 393 -7.88 -27.20 16.91
CA ARG A 393 -7.63 -28.60 16.47
C ARG A 393 -6.66 -29.32 17.39
N ASN A 394 -5.50 -28.74 17.66
CA ASN A 394 -4.36 -29.44 18.24
C ASN A 394 -4.20 -29.24 19.74
N VAL A 395 -4.78 -28.19 20.34
CA VAL A 395 -4.71 -27.92 21.79
C VAL A 395 -6.06 -28.17 22.47
N VAL A 396 -7.16 -27.58 21.93
CA VAL A 396 -8.51 -27.80 22.50
C VAL A 396 -9.06 -29.19 22.16
N GLY A 397 -8.59 -29.83 21.07
CA GLY A 397 -9.00 -31.18 20.65
C GLY A 397 -10.27 -31.21 19.79
N ILE A 398 -10.62 -30.12 19.11
CA ILE A 398 -11.73 -30.06 18.14
C ILE A 398 -11.17 -30.39 16.75
N ALA A 399 -10.99 -31.66 16.44
CA ALA A 399 -10.25 -32.12 15.26
C ALA A 399 -10.78 -31.59 13.92
N ASP A 400 -12.07 -31.29 13.82
CA ASP A 400 -12.76 -30.75 12.63
C ASP A 400 -13.01 -29.22 12.72
N ALA A 401 -12.34 -28.52 13.63
CA ALA A 401 -12.44 -27.06 13.72
C ALA A 401 -11.98 -26.41 12.41
N ASN A 402 -12.80 -25.48 11.87
CA ASN A 402 -12.54 -24.84 10.60
C ASN A 402 -13.18 -23.46 10.53
N SER A 403 -13.00 -22.78 9.39
CA SER A 403 -13.72 -21.55 9.04
C SER A 403 -14.90 -21.86 8.12
N GLY A 404 -16.01 -21.15 8.34
CA GLY A 404 -17.13 -21.14 7.42
C GLY A 404 -16.80 -20.60 6.02
N GLU A 405 -15.67 -19.88 5.87
CA GLU A 405 -15.14 -19.45 4.57
C GLU A 405 -14.54 -20.62 3.78
N PHE A 406 -13.88 -21.56 4.45
CA PHE A 406 -13.15 -22.66 3.78
C PHE A 406 -14.03 -23.88 3.53
N ASP A 407 -14.98 -24.14 4.43
CA ASP A 407 -15.99 -25.17 4.32
C ASP A 407 -17.30 -24.72 4.96
N GLU A 408 -18.26 -24.37 4.12
CA GLU A 408 -19.60 -23.92 4.57
C GLU A 408 -20.36 -25.00 5.35
N ASN A 409 -20.01 -26.29 5.17
CA ASN A 409 -20.66 -27.43 5.80
C ASN A 409 -19.91 -27.96 7.03
N CYS A 410 -18.79 -27.36 7.40
CA CYS A 410 -18.06 -27.80 8.58
C CYS A 410 -18.91 -27.66 9.84
N LYS A 411 -18.81 -28.65 10.75
CA LYS A 411 -19.62 -28.70 11.96
C LYS A 411 -19.16 -27.68 13.01
N ASN A 412 -17.85 -27.59 13.18
CA ASN A 412 -17.22 -26.74 14.20
C ASN A 412 -16.58 -25.51 13.55
N LYS A 413 -17.43 -24.49 13.26
CA LYS A 413 -16.98 -23.21 12.70
C LYS A 413 -16.41 -22.33 13.81
N VAL A 414 -15.14 -22.50 14.13
CA VAL A 414 -14.45 -21.64 15.13
C VAL A 414 -14.19 -20.25 14.58
N ILE A 415 -14.22 -20.11 13.25
CA ILE A 415 -14.24 -18.86 12.50
C ILE A 415 -15.52 -18.85 11.66
N ASP A 416 -16.35 -17.82 11.79
CA ASP A 416 -17.60 -17.72 11.07
C ASP A 416 -17.90 -16.27 10.66
N PHE A 417 -19.01 -16.04 9.95
CA PHE A 417 -19.43 -14.71 9.54
C PHE A 417 -19.58 -13.76 10.72
N MET A 418 -19.16 -12.51 10.50
CA MET A 418 -19.53 -11.41 11.38
C MET A 418 -21.06 -11.29 11.50
N PRO A 419 -21.61 -10.85 12.65
CA PRO A 419 -23.03 -10.54 12.78
C PRO A 419 -23.52 -9.61 11.67
N GLY A 420 -24.58 -10.02 10.95
CA GLY A 420 -25.16 -9.25 9.83
C GLY A 420 -24.51 -9.50 8.45
N GLN A 421 -23.51 -10.36 8.36
CA GLN A 421 -22.92 -10.80 7.08
C GLN A 421 -23.52 -12.15 6.65
N ASN A 422 -23.61 -12.38 5.35
CA ASN A 422 -24.01 -13.68 4.75
C ASN A 422 -23.48 -13.79 3.30
N ASN A 423 -23.70 -14.95 2.65
CA ASN A 423 -23.29 -15.19 1.27
C ASN A 423 -24.14 -14.49 0.20
N GLU A 424 -25.29 -13.91 0.56
CA GLU A 424 -26.22 -13.25 -0.37
C GLU A 424 -25.84 -11.79 -0.64
N ILE A 425 -24.91 -11.21 0.14
CA ILE A 425 -24.46 -9.83 0.01
C ILE A 425 -23.45 -9.73 -1.13
N ASN A 426 -23.50 -8.65 -1.91
CA ASN A 426 -22.50 -8.33 -2.93
C ASN A 426 -21.08 -8.39 -2.34
N LYS A 427 -20.13 -8.99 -3.08
CA LYS A 427 -18.77 -9.20 -2.55
C LYS A 427 -17.94 -7.92 -2.44
N GLY A 428 -18.16 -6.92 -3.32
CA GLY A 428 -17.43 -5.66 -3.29
C GLY A 428 -17.99 -4.66 -2.26
N GLY A 429 -17.11 -4.01 -1.48
CA GLY A 429 -17.47 -2.94 -0.55
C GLY A 429 -18.33 -3.33 0.65
N THR A 430 -18.44 -4.63 0.97
CA THR A 430 -19.33 -5.14 2.05
C THR A 430 -18.56 -5.76 3.22
N LEU A 431 -17.25 -5.74 3.18
CA LEU A 431 -16.36 -6.15 4.27
C LEU A 431 -16.40 -5.14 5.42
N ARG A 432 -15.90 -5.52 6.59
CA ARG A 432 -15.52 -4.57 7.63
C ARG A 432 -14.26 -3.86 7.15
N LEU A 433 -14.38 -2.59 6.75
CA LEU A 433 -13.35 -1.81 6.06
C LEU A 433 -12.99 -0.55 6.83
N GLY A 434 -11.68 -0.24 6.90
CA GLY A 434 -11.17 0.98 7.52
C GLY A 434 -10.87 0.83 9.00
N ALA A 435 -10.65 1.96 9.66
CA ALA A 435 -10.21 2.01 11.04
C ALA A 435 -11.35 1.75 12.03
N TYR A 436 -11.10 0.82 12.97
CA TYR A 436 -11.99 0.53 14.08
C TYR A 436 -11.22 0.50 15.40
N PRO A 437 -11.86 0.91 16.51
CA PRO A 437 -11.25 0.87 17.82
C PRO A 437 -11.12 -0.56 18.35
N CYS A 438 -10.03 -0.82 19.09
CA CYS A 438 -9.79 -2.05 19.82
C CYS A 438 -9.34 -1.73 21.25
N CYS A 439 -9.91 -2.42 22.24
CA CYS A 439 -9.55 -2.35 23.65
C CYS A 439 -8.60 -3.50 23.99
N ILE A 440 -7.36 -3.17 24.34
CA ILE A 440 -6.32 -4.13 24.68
C ILE A 440 -6.45 -4.53 26.17
N GLN A 441 -6.25 -5.82 26.46
CA GLN A 441 -6.23 -6.35 27.81
C GLN A 441 -4.90 -6.05 28.51
N PRO A 442 -4.91 -5.58 29.79
CA PRO A 442 -3.68 -5.36 30.54
C PRO A 442 -2.87 -6.64 30.76
N GLY A 443 -1.54 -6.52 30.81
CA GLY A 443 -0.60 -7.61 31.06
C GLY A 443 -0.35 -8.51 29.86
N THR A 444 -0.73 -8.07 28.66
CA THR A 444 -0.57 -8.82 27.40
C THR A 444 0.63 -8.33 26.59
N LYS A 445 1.10 -9.14 25.64
CA LYS A 445 2.12 -8.75 24.67
C LYS A 445 1.64 -7.57 23.79
N MET A 446 0.34 -7.49 23.58
CA MET A 446 -0.28 -6.37 22.88
C MET A 446 -0.07 -5.05 23.63
N GLU A 447 -0.33 -5.02 24.94
CA GLU A 447 -0.06 -3.82 25.77
C GLU A 447 1.43 -3.46 25.76
N GLU A 448 2.32 -4.45 25.90
CA GLU A 448 3.77 -4.24 25.84
C GLU A 448 4.20 -3.57 24.54
N CYS A 449 3.64 -3.99 23.40
CA CYS A 449 3.99 -3.43 22.09
C CYS A 449 3.42 -2.02 21.86
N TYR A 450 2.12 -1.81 22.15
CA TYR A 450 1.44 -0.54 21.85
C TYR A 450 1.63 0.53 22.91
N GLU A 451 1.98 0.14 24.13
CA GLU A 451 2.06 1.06 25.29
C GLU A 451 0.74 1.83 25.51
N SER A 452 -0.38 1.25 25.11
CA SER A 452 -1.73 1.82 25.16
C SER A 452 -2.78 0.72 25.25
N LEU A 453 -3.84 0.96 26.03
CA LEU A 453 -4.99 0.05 26.12
C LEU A 453 -6.08 0.33 25.09
N ASN A 454 -6.03 1.46 24.38
CA ASN A 454 -6.99 1.81 23.35
C ASN A 454 -6.26 2.16 22.06
N ILE A 455 -6.53 1.40 21.01
CA ILE A 455 -5.94 1.57 19.70
C ILE A 455 -7.02 1.64 18.62
N SER A 456 -6.64 2.05 17.45
CA SER A 456 -7.50 2.02 16.26
C SER A 456 -6.70 1.52 15.08
N GLU A 457 -7.19 0.46 14.41
CA GLU A 457 -6.48 -0.21 13.33
C GLU A 457 -7.39 -0.47 12.12
N ARG A 458 -6.81 -0.60 10.92
CA ARG A 458 -7.55 -0.78 9.68
C ARG A 458 -7.91 -2.24 9.45
N HIS A 459 -9.14 -2.49 9.10
CA HIS A 459 -9.72 -3.82 8.86
C HIS A 459 -10.04 -4.05 7.38
N ARG A 460 -9.99 -5.33 6.98
CA ARG A 460 -10.47 -5.82 5.68
C ARG A 460 -10.86 -7.29 5.80
N HIS A 461 -11.99 -7.57 6.45
CA HIS A 461 -12.44 -8.96 6.64
C HIS A 461 -13.96 -9.08 6.74
N ARG A 462 -14.46 -10.30 6.59
CA ARG A 462 -15.88 -10.68 6.71
C ARG A 462 -16.09 -11.75 7.77
N TYR A 463 -15.09 -12.57 8.02
CA TYR A 463 -15.10 -13.64 8.99
C TYR A 463 -14.28 -13.26 10.21
N GLU A 464 -14.64 -13.85 11.35
CA GLU A 464 -13.99 -13.60 12.65
C GLU A 464 -14.17 -14.77 13.61
N VAL A 465 -13.56 -14.68 14.79
CA VAL A 465 -13.66 -15.70 15.84
C VAL A 465 -15.10 -15.84 16.30
N ASN A 466 -15.62 -17.07 16.22
CA ASN A 466 -16.97 -17.39 16.66
C ASN A 466 -17.06 -17.37 18.20
N ASN A 467 -17.97 -16.56 18.73
CA ASN A 467 -18.16 -16.35 20.15
C ASN A 467 -18.50 -17.64 20.92
N ASP A 468 -19.15 -18.63 20.28
CA ASP A 468 -19.52 -19.90 20.91
C ASP A 468 -18.31 -20.75 21.33
N TYR A 469 -17.14 -20.44 20.81
CA TYR A 469 -15.90 -21.18 21.12
C TYR A 469 -14.94 -20.41 22.07
N ARG A 470 -15.23 -19.14 22.41
CA ARG A 470 -14.31 -18.30 23.20
C ARG A 470 -13.94 -18.95 24.52
N ASP A 471 -14.92 -19.41 25.30
CA ASP A 471 -14.67 -19.98 26.62
C ASP A 471 -13.74 -21.20 26.52
N ARG A 472 -13.97 -22.09 25.57
CA ARG A 472 -13.12 -23.28 25.36
C ARG A 472 -11.69 -22.92 24.96
N LEU A 473 -11.51 -21.90 24.11
CA LEU A 473 -10.19 -21.41 23.70
C LEU A 473 -9.44 -20.80 24.89
N VAL A 474 -10.13 -19.98 25.69
CA VAL A 474 -9.55 -19.34 26.88
C VAL A 474 -9.22 -20.36 27.98
N GLU A 475 -10.12 -21.30 28.27
CA GLU A 475 -9.87 -22.39 29.22
C GLU A 475 -8.65 -23.24 28.85
N ALA A 476 -8.36 -23.38 27.54
CA ALA A 476 -7.18 -24.07 27.04
C ALA A 476 -5.90 -23.20 27.07
N GLY A 477 -6.01 -21.90 27.42
CA GLY A 477 -4.87 -21.00 27.63
C GLY A 477 -4.62 -19.95 26.53
N LEU A 478 -5.50 -19.85 25.50
CA LEU A 478 -5.44 -18.76 24.54
C LEU A 478 -5.89 -17.45 25.22
N VAL A 479 -5.14 -16.37 25.05
CA VAL A 479 -5.50 -15.06 25.58
C VAL A 479 -6.12 -14.21 24.47
N LEU A 480 -7.37 -13.77 24.67
CA LEU A 480 -8.04 -12.81 23.80
C LEU A 480 -7.57 -11.41 24.22
N SER A 481 -6.44 -10.99 23.70
CA SER A 481 -5.69 -9.81 24.17
C SER A 481 -6.24 -8.47 23.70
N GLY A 482 -7.19 -8.46 22.73
CA GLY A 482 -7.88 -7.26 22.28
C GLY A 482 -9.28 -7.57 21.81
N LEU A 483 -10.22 -6.71 22.19
CA LEU A 483 -11.63 -6.83 21.86
C LEU A 483 -12.17 -5.52 21.29
N SER A 484 -13.27 -5.60 20.50
CA SER A 484 -14.05 -4.41 20.17
C SER A 484 -14.58 -3.73 21.45
N PRO A 485 -14.89 -2.42 21.43
CA PRO A 485 -15.35 -1.70 22.63
C PRO A 485 -16.59 -2.29 23.31
N ASP A 486 -17.47 -2.95 22.53
CA ASP A 486 -18.65 -3.66 23.03
C ASP A 486 -18.35 -5.09 23.50
N GLY A 487 -17.09 -5.55 23.36
CA GLY A 487 -16.64 -6.89 23.74
C GLY A 487 -17.08 -8.02 22.82
N ASN A 488 -17.79 -7.72 21.73
CA ASN A 488 -18.41 -8.74 20.88
C ASN A 488 -17.45 -9.36 19.87
N LEU A 489 -16.42 -8.60 19.41
CA LEU A 489 -15.47 -9.06 18.40
C LEU A 489 -14.11 -9.29 19.01
N VAL A 490 -13.44 -10.38 18.63
CA VAL A 490 -12.07 -10.68 18.99
C VAL A 490 -11.13 -10.05 17.95
N GLU A 491 -10.45 -8.99 18.36
CA GLU A 491 -9.55 -8.25 17.48
C GLU A 491 -8.12 -8.80 17.50
N THR A 492 -7.71 -9.36 18.65
CA THR A 492 -6.37 -9.94 18.80
C THR A 492 -6.39 -11.14 19.75
N ALA A 493 -5.51 -12.10 19.48
CA ALA A 493 -5.27 -13.26 20.33
C ALA A 493 -3.77 -13.53 20.46
N GLU A 494 -3.34 -14.07 21.61
CA GLU A 494 -1.94 -14.39 21.86
C GLU A 494 -1.75 -15.64 22.73
N LEU A 495 -0.60 -16.29 22.59
CA LEU A 495 -0.19 -17.38 23.47
C LEU A 495 0.82 -16.87 24.51
N PRO A 496 0.44 -16.88 25.80
CA PRO A 496 1.33 -16.41 26.87
C PRO A 496 2.53 -17.36 27.04
N GLY A 497 3.64 -16.80 27.56
CA GLY A 497 4.86 -17.56 27.80
C GLY A 497 5.69 -17.87 26.54
N ARG A 498 5.31 -17.33 25.39
CA ARG A 498 6.09 -17.33 24.16
C ARG A 498 6.81 -15.99 23.97
N SER A 499 7.92 -15.97 23.23
CA SER A 499 8.66 -14.74 22.96
C SER A 499 7.81 -13.72 22.20
N PHE A 500 7.09 -14.17 21.18
CA PHE A 500 6.08 -13.45 20.42
C PHE A 500 5.20 -14.46 19.67
N HIS A 501 3.94 -14.60 20.06
CA HIS A 501 2.99 -15.46 19.36
C HIS A 501 1.63 -14.78 19.34
N VAL A 502 1.44 -13.90 18.37
CA VAL A 502 0.35 -12.93 18.30
C VAL A 502 -0.39 -13.04 16.98
N GLY A 503 -1.71 -13.05 17.04
CA GLY A 503 -2.61 -12.91 15.90
C GLY A 503 -3.47 -11.66 16.03
N VAL A 504 -3.66 -10.93 14.93
CA VAL A 504 -4.52 -9.74 14.85
C VAL A 504 -5.49 -9.83 13.68
N GLN A 505 -6.75 -9.45 13.88
CA GLN A 505 -7.78 -9.50 12.84
C GLN A 505 -7.68 -8.34 11.85
N TYR A 506 -7.09 -7.26 12.26
CA TYR A 506 -6.83 -6.07 11.47
C TYR A 506 -5.50 -6.15 10.69
N HIS A 507 -5.18 -5.10 9.92
CA HIS A 507 -4.03 -5.00 9.03
C HIS A 507 -3.06 -3.90 9.52
N PRO A 508 -2.16 -4.19 10.47
CA PRO A 508 -1.23 -3.21 11.03
C PRO A 508 -0.19 -2.73 10.03
N GLU A 509 0.05 -3.50 8.96
CA GLU A 509 0.98 -3.15 7.88
C GLU A 509 0.61 -1.84 7.20
N PHE A 510 -0.68 -1.50 7.10
CA PHE A 510 -1.12 -0.26 6.46
C PHE A 510 -0.76 1.00 7.26
N LYS A 511 -0.50 0.88 8.56
CA LYS A 511 -0.11 2.01 9.41
C LYS A 511 1.41 2.12 9.64
N SER A 512 2.20 1.21 9.10
CA SER A 512 3.66 1.26 9.23
C SER A 512 4.27 2.31 8.29
N ARG A 513 5.23 3.07 8.79
CA ARG A 513 5.98 4.10 8.06
C ARG A 513 7.49 3.88 8.21
N PRO A 514 8.34 4.28 7.27
CA PRO A 514 9.79 4.06 7.38
C PRO A 514 10.41 4.78 8.58
N ASN A 515 9.88 5.96 8.93
CA ASN A 515 10.29 6.74 10.10
C ASN A 515 9.50 6.41 11.38
N LYS A 516 8.41 5.64 11.27
CA LYS A 516 7.54 5.26 12.37
C LYS A 516 7.04 3.82 12.18
N ALA A 517 7.94 2.86 12.38
CA ALA A 517 7.60 1.44 12.26
C ALA A 517 6.47 1.05 13.24
N HIS A 518 5.53 0.25 12.74
CA HIS A 518 4.37 -0.17 13.54
C HIS A 518 4.79 -1.00 14.77
N PRO A 519 4.19 -0.77 15.96
CA PRO A 519 4.58 -1.40 17.22
C PRO A 519 4.67 -2.93 17.17
N LEU A 520 3.69 -3.61 16.57
CA LEU A 520 3.67 -5.07 16.48
C LEU A 520 4.79 -5.63 15.61
N PHE A 521 5.11 -4.96 14.49
CA PHE A 521 6.25 -5.37 13.67
C PHE A 521 7.58 -5.16 14.41
N LYS A 522 7.70 -4.08 15.21
CA LYS A 522 8.87 -3.89 16.09
C LYS A 522 9.02 -5.02 17.09
N GLY A 523 7.95 -5.35 17.83
CA GLY A 523 7.96 -6.45 18.81
C GLY A 523 8.25 -7.81 18.16
N PHE A 524 7.70 -8.07 17.00
CA PHE A 524 7.96 -9.32 16.25
C PHE A 524 9.43 -9.44 15.82
N ILE A 525 10.01 -8.38 15.24
CA ILE A 525 11.43 -8.39 14.81
C ILE A 525 12.37 -8.43 16.02
N GLU A 526 12.03 -7.77 17.13
CA GLU A 526 12.78 -7.90 18.37
C GLU A 526 12.83 -9.36 18.87
N ALA A 527 11.69 -10.05 18.85
CA ALA A 527 11.62 -11.46 19.22
C ALA A 527 12.43 -12.35 18.26
N ALA A 528 12.35 -12.08 16.95
CA ALA A 528 13.15 -12.80 15.95
C ALA A 528 14.66 -12.60 16.14
N LEU A 529 15.09 -11.39 16.49
CA LEU A 529 16.49 -11.10 16.86
C LEU A 529 16.92 -11.88 18.10
N LYS A 530 16.12 -11.90 19.17
CA LYS A 530 16.38 -12.69 20.37
C LYS A 530 16.48 -14.19 20.06
N GLN A 531 15.59 -14.70 19.22
CA GLN A 531 15.62 -16.09 18.75
C GLN A 531 16.93 -16.41 18.01
N LYS A 532 17.35 -15.56 17.08
CA LYS A 532 18.60 -15.71 16.32
C LYS A 532 19.83 -15.69 17.22
N LEU A 533 19.88 -14.77 18.15
CA LEU A 533 21.00 -14.59 19.07
C LEU A 533 21.00 -15.57 20.24
N LYS A 534 19.94 -16.39 20.37
CA LYS A 534 19.70 -17.33 21.50
C LYS A 534 19.76 -16.64 22.88
N LEU A 535 19.20 -15.43 22.93
CA LEU A 535 19.09 -14.61 24.14
C LEU A 535 17.79 -14.85 24.91
#